data_2b66430b33754dc1937c23f8b52d304b
#
_entry.id   2b66430b33754dc1937c23f8b52d304b
#
_cell.length_a   1.000
_cell.length_b   1.000
_cell.length_c   1.000
_cell.angle_alpha   90.00
_cell.angle_beta   90.00
_cell.angle_gamma   90.00
#
_symmetry.space_group_name_H-M   'P 1'
#
loop_
_entity.id
_entity.type
_entity.pdbx_description
1 polymer ?
#
loop_
_entity_poly.entity_id
_entity_poly.type
_entity_poly.pdbx_seq_one_letter_code
_entity_poly.pdbx_strand_id
1 'polypeptide(L)'
;MERRPQHRRTPQLASTFGLLDEIMASNVCDADRRRGTAVIDATPALGKTTITTAYARRYDGRAIRRSTVRTPEGNRRLPMVYVPLPAEVPLKSLNEKLLLFYEHPATTRSTRAELGSLVADFVHSCATGMIVMA
;
A
#
# COMPACT_ATOMS: atom_id res chain seq x y z
N MET A 1 24.60 15.78 14.79
CA MET A 1 23.60 14.84 15.36
C MET A 1 22.22 15.34 14.98
N GLU A 2 21.71 14.86 13.87
CA GLU A 2 20.47 15.34 13.26
C GLU A 2 19.29 14.68 13.98
N ARG A 3 18.55 15.48 14.74
CA ARG A 3 17.34 15.01 15.43
C ARG A 3 16.27 14.74 14.36
N ARG A 4 15.95 13.46 14.15
CA ARG A 4 14.76 13.07 13.38
C ARG A 4 13.55 13.78 14.00
N PRO A 5 12.72 14.46 13.20
CA PRO A 5 11.51 15.07 13.73
C PRO A 5 10.62 13.96 14.30
N GLN A 6 10.46 13.96 15.61
CA GLN A 6 9.43 13.16 16.25
C GLN A 6 8.10 13.76 15.83
N HIS A 7 7.42 13.14 14.90
CA HIS A 7 6.04 13.50 14.58
C HIS A 7 5.23 13.37 15.86
N ARG A 8 4.90 14.49 16.47
CA ARG A 8 3.95 14.54 17.58
C ARG A 8 2.69 13.83 17.12
N ARG A 9 2.34 12.73 17.79
CA ARG A 9 1.08 12.04 17.56
C ARG A 9 -0.05 12.98 17.98
N THR A 10 -0.67 13.65 17.00
CA THR A 10 -1.90 14.37 17.26
C THR A 10 -3.02 13.37 17.57
N PRO A 11 -4.05 13.74 18.35
CA PRO A 11 -5.21 12.87 18.57
C PRO A 11 -5.86 12.37 17.27
N GLN A 12 -5.88 13.21 16.25
CA GLN A 12 -6.40 12.87 14.92
C GLN A 12 -5.56 11.78 14.22
N LEU A 13 -4.25 11.85 14.34
CA LEU A 13 -3.35 10.83 13.80
C LEU A 13 -3.59 9.47 14.48
N ALA A 14 -3.71 9.47 15.81
CA ALA A 14 -3.97 8.26 16.57
C ALA A 14 -5.33 7.63 16.22
N SER A 15 -6.39 8.43 16.08
CA SER A 15 -7.71 7.97 15.63
C SER A 15 -7.68 7.37 14.24
N THR A 16 -7.00 8.01 13.31
CA THR A 16 -6.87 7.52 11.92
C THR A 16 -6.09 6.20 11.88
N PHE A 17 -5.01 6.10 12.62
CA PHE A 17 -4.23 4.87 12.71
C PHE A 17 -5.04 3.72 13.32
N GLY A 18 -5.83 3.99 14.36
CA GLY A 18 -6.73 3.01 14.97
C GLY A 18 -7.76 2.47 13.98
N LEU A 19 -8.39 3.34 13.20
CA LEU A 19 -9.35 2.96 12.17
C LEU A 19 -8.70 2.11 11.06
N LEU A 20 -7.54 2.50 10.60
CA LEU A 20 -6.80 1.74 9.59
C LEU A 20 -6.36 0.37 10.12
N ASP A 21 -5.92 0.29 11.36
CA ASP A 21 -5.59 -0.98 12.02
C ASP A 21 -6.81 -1.91 12.10
N GLU A 22 -8.00 -1.39 12.40
CA GLU A 22 -9.26 -2.16 12.42
C GLU A 22 -9.61 -2.70 11.03
N ILE A 23 -9.49 -1.88 9.99
CA ILE A 23 -9.74 -2.30 8.60
C ILE A 23 -8.76 -3.41 8.20
N MET A 24 -7.49 -3.25 8.51
CA MET A 24 -6.47 -4.26 8.19
C MET A 24 -6.71 -5.58 8.92
N ALA A 25 -7.09 -5.53 10.20
CA ALA A 25 -7.42 -6.71 10.99
C ALA A 25 -8.66 -7.42 10.44
N SER A 26 -9.70 -6.70 10.07
CA SER A 26 -10.90 -7.24 9.43
C SER A 26 -10.57 -7.94 8.10
N ASN A 27 -9.74 -7.32 7.28
CA ASN A 27 -9.34 -7.88 5.99
C ASN A 27 -8.55 -9.20 6.10
N VAL A 28 -7.82 -9.40 7.19
CA VAL A 28 -7.14 -10.68 7.46
C VAL A 28 -8.14 -11.79 7.80
N CYS A 29 -9.19 -11.46 8.55
CA CYS A 29 -10.23 -12.43 8.94
C CYS A 29 -11.15 -12.82 7.79
N ASP A 30 -11.37 -11.92 6.83
CA ASP A 30 -12.32 -12.08 5.72
C ASP A 30 -11.63 -12.47 4.40
N ALA A 31 -10.77 -13.47 4.43
CA ALA A 31 -9.91 -13.86 3.29
C ALA A 31 -10.67 -14.06 1.97
N ASP A 32 -11.93 -14.50 2.01
CA ASP A 32 -12.76 -14.81 0.83
C ASP A 32 -13.78 -13.72 0.48
N ARG A 33 -13.84 -12.61 1.23
CA ARG A 33 -14.79 -11.52 1.01
C ARG A 33 -14.13 -10.27 0.44
N ARG A 34 -14.94 -9.34 -0.03
CA ARG A 34 -14.47 -8.02 -0.45
C ARG A 34 -13.75 -7.34 0.71
N ARG A 35 -12.50 -6.99 0.49
CA ARG A 35 -11.69 -6.32 1.49
C ARG A 35 -12.08 -4.86 1.63
N GLY A 36 -12.12 -4.37 2.87
CA GLY A 36 -12.39 -2.98 3.16
C GLY A 36 -11.29 -2.07 2.62
N THR A 37 -11.69 -0.91 2.14
CA THR A 37 -10.79 0.17 1.73
C THR A 37 -11.09 1.41 2.56
N ALA A 38 -10.11 2.27 2.71
CA ALA A 38 -10.26 3.57 3.36
C ALA A 38 -9.89 4.69 2.39
N VAL A 39 -10.70 5.74 2.40
CA VAL A 39 -10.41 6.98 1.70
C VAL A 39 -10.19 8.08 2.74
N ILE A 40 -9.01 8.71 2.70
CA ILE A 40 -8.71 9.85 3.56
C ILE A 40 -8.95 11.11 2.75
N ASP A 41 -10.05 11.77 3.02
CA ASP A 41 -10.40 13.05 2.41
C ASP A 41 -10.27 14.18 3.43
N ALA A 42 -9.61 15.24 3.01
CA ALA A 42 -9.44 16.46 3.78
C ALA A 42 -9.04 17.61 2.87
N THR A 43 -9.20 18.83 3.34
CA THR A 43 -8.74 20.01 2.60
C THR A 43 -7.24 19.92 2.31
N PRO A 44 -6.75 20.49 1.19
CA PRO A 44 -5.31 20.56 0.88
C PRO A 44 -4.51 21.10 2.06
N ALA A 45 -3.28 20.63 2.23
CA ALA A 45 -2.35 21.03 3.28
C ALA A 45 -2.67 20.55 4.73
N LEU A 46 -3.67 19.68 4.95
CA LEU A 46 -3.93 19.09 6.28
C LEU A 46 -3.13 17.81 6.57
N GLY A 47 -2.10 17.51 5.81
CA GLY A 47 -1.18 16.41 6.08
C GLY A 47 -1.68 15.03 5.68
N LYS A 48 -2.61 14.91 4.72
CA LYS A 48 -3.09 13.62 4.19
C LYS A 48 -1.96 12.68 3.77
N THR A 49 -1.05 13.19 2.97
CA THR A 49 0.11 12.42 2.50
C THR A 49 1.03 12.03 3.65
N THR A 50 1.22 12.91 4.61
CA THR A 50 2.02 12.63 5.80
C THR A 50 1.41 11.50 6.63
N ILE A 51 0.11 11.51 6.84
CA ILE A 51 -0.62 10.47 7.58
C ILE A 51 -0.51 9.12 6.86
N THR A 52 -0.81 9.09 5.57
CA THR A 52 -0.76 7.85 4.79
C THR A 52 0.64 7.28 4.69
N THR A 53 1.63 8.13 4.48
CA THR A 53 3.04 7.71 4.42
C THR A 53 3.54 7.19 5.78
N ALA A 54 3.19 7.85 6.87
CA ALA A 54 3.55 7.42 8.21
C ALA A 54 2.92 6.07 8.56
N TYR A 55 1.65 5.87 8.24
CA TYR A 55 0.97 4.60 8.44
C TYR A 55 1.57 3.48 7.59
N ALA A 56 1.82 3.74 6.32
CA ALA A 56 2.41 2.78 5.40
C ALA A 56 3.79 2.30 5.88
N ARG A 57 4.64 3.22 6.32
CA ARG A 57 5.96 2.89 6.90
C ARG A 57 5.84 2.05 8.17
N ARG A 58 4.88 2.37 9.03
CA ARG A 58 4.62 1.60 10.25
C ARG A 58 4.15 0.19 9.92
N TYR A 59 3.24 0.05 8.97
CA TYR A 59 2.74 -1.23 8.50
C TYR A 59 3.85 -2.10 7.91
N ASP A 60 4.63 -1.54 6.99
CA ASP A 60 5.76 -2.22 6.37
C ASP A 60 6.78 -2.70 7.42
N GLY A 61 7.18 -1.83 8.31
CA GLY A 61 8.13 -2.16 9.38
C GLY A 61 7.61 -3.25 10.33
N ARG A 62 6.33 -3.26 10.65
CA ARG A 62 5.71 -4.33 11.47
C ARG A 62 5.65 -5.66 10.74
N ALA A 63 5.27 -5.65 9.47
CA ALA A 63 5.18 -6.85 8.67
C ALA A 63 6.55 -7.52 8.49
N ILE A 64 7.59 -6.73 8.23
CA ILE A 64 8.96 -7.24 8.10
C ILE A 64 9.48 -7.79 9.44
N ARG A 65 9.17 -7.16 10.57
CA ARG A 65 9.57 -7.66 11.90
C ARG A 65 8.87 -8.93 12.32
N ARG A 66 7.60 -9.11 11.93
CA ARG A 66 6.80 -10.31 12.24
C ARG A 66 7.09 -11.48 11.32
N SER A 67 7.69 -11.20 10.18
CA SER A 67 7.95 -12.17 9.14
C SER A 67 9.42 -12.09 8.74
N THR A 68 9.77 -12.71 7.63
CA THR A 68 11.10 -12.62 7.02
C THR A 68 11.08 -11.65 5.84
N VAL A 69 12.27 -11.21 5.40
CA VAL A 69 12.43 -10.34 4.22
C VAL A 69 11.99 -11.07 2.93
N ARG A 70 12.01 -12.39 2.95
CA ARG A 70 11.56 -13.24 1.83
C ARG A 70 10.34 -14.06 2.21
N THR A 71 9.51 -14.36 1.22
CA THR A 71 8.40 -15.29 1.37
C THR A 71 8.92 -16.73 1.46
N PRO A 72 8.09 -17.73 1.91
CA PRO A 72 8.49 -19.13 1.91
C PRO A 72 8.94 -19.64 0.53
N GLU A 73 8.39 -19.10 -0.54
CA GLU A 73 8.74 -19.42 -1.93
C GLU A 73 10.02 -18.74 -2.43
N GLY A 74 10.67 -17.92 -1.60
CA GLY A 74 11.91 -17.24 -1.91
C GLY A 74 11.77 -15.87 -2.57
N ASN A 75 10.55 -15.37 -2.79
CA ASN A 75 10.30 -14.04 -3.35
C ASN A 75 10.59 -12.95 -2.30
N ARG A 76 10.96 -11.76 -2.77
CA ARG A 76 11.08 -10.61 -1.89
C ARG A 76 9.70 -10.24 -1.33
N ARG A 77 9.62 -10.10 -0.02
CA ARG A 77 8.39 -9.65 0.64
C ARG A 77 8.25 -8.14 0.51
N LEU A 78 7.13 -7.70 -0.06
CA LEU A 78 6.77 -6.29 -0.20
C LEU A 78 5.40 -6.06 0.45
N PRO A 79 5.34 -5.88 1.78
CA PRO A 79 4.08 -5.80 2.51
C PRO A 79 3.22 -4.60 2.12
N MET A 80 3.84 -3.51 1.68
CA MET A 80 3.18 -2.26 1.31
C MET A 80 3.68 -1.77 -0.04
N VAL A 81 2.75 -1.35 -0.88
CA VAL A 81 3.02 -0.71 -2.17
C VAL A 81 2.47 0.70 -2.14
N TYR A 82 3.26 1.66 -2.55
CA TYR A 82 2.88 3.06 -2.66
C TYR A 82 2.89 3.50 -4.12
N VAL A 83 1.76 4.04 -4.58
CA VAL A 83 1.60 4.53 -5.95
C VAL A 83 1.16 6.00 -5.93
N PRO A 84 1.98 6.93 -6.41
CA PRO A 84 1.53 8.30 -6.62
C PRO A 84 0.53 8.37 -7.77
N LEU A 85 -0.63 9.01 -7.53
CA LEU A 85 -1.67 9.18 -8.53
C LEU A 85 -1.72 10.62 -9.01
N PRO A 86 -1.60 10.89 -10.31
CA PRO A 86 -2.00 12.18 -10.89
C PRO A 86 -3.53 12.35 -10.87
N ALA A 87 -4.01 13.55 -11.19
CA ALA A 87 -5.41 13.93 -11.05
C ALA A 87 -6.41 13.02 -11.81
N GLU A 88 -6.00 12.51 -12.95
CA GLU A 88 -6.79 11.55 -13.74
C GLU A 88 -5.94 10.36 -14.15
N VAL A 89 -6.31 9.17 -13.70
CA VAL A 89 -5.56 7.94 -14.00
C VAL A 89 -6.49 6.88 -14.57
N PRO A 90 -6.35 6.53 -15.85
CA PRO A 90 -7.01 5.35 -16.41
C PRO A 90 -6.56 4.07 -15.67
N LEU A 91 -7.45 3.09 -15.54
CA LEU A 91 -7.15 1.84 -14.86
C LEU A 91 -5.93 1.10 -15.43
N LYS A 92 -5.75 1.16 -16.73
CA LYS A 92 -4.57 0.60 -17.39
C LYS A 92 -3.27 1.25 -16.87
N SER A 93 -3.25 2.58 -16.79
CA SER A 93 -2.09 3.33 -16.29
C SER A 93 -1.83 3.06 -14.81
N LEU A 94 -2.86 2.84 -14.01
CA LEU A 94 -2.73 2.43 -12.62
C LEU A 94 -2.02 1.07 -12.50
N ASN A 95 -2.44 0.09 -13.29
CA ASN A 95 -1.82 -1.22 -13.32
C ASN A 95 -0.35 -1.15 -13.79
N GLU A 96 -0.05 -0.32 -14.80
CA GLU A 96 1.34 -0.09 -15.24
C GLU A 96 2.20 0.51 -14.12
N LYS A 97 1.68 1.47 -13.35
CA LYS A 97 2.39 2.05 -12.20
C LYS A 97 2.62 1.04 -11.08
N LEU A 98 1.65 0.19 -10.80
CA LEU A 98 1.79 -0.90 -9.84
C LEU A 98 2.88 -1.88 -10.28
N LEU A 99 2.91 -2.27 -11.53
CA LEU A 99 3.94 -3.16 -12.07
C LEU A 99 5.33 -2.54 -12.02
N LEU A 100 5.46 -1.23 -12.25
CA LEU A 100 6.72 -0.51 -12.08
C LEU A 100 7.24 -0.58 -10.64
N PHE A 101 6.35 -0.51 -9.66
CA PHE A 101 6.74 -0.68 -8.26
C PHE A 101 7.37 -2.06 -7.99
N TYR A 102 6.85 -3.10 -8.64
CA TYR A 102 7.41 -4.44 -8.58
C TYR A 102 8.60 -4.66 -9.54
N GLU A 103 9.11 -3.60 -10.14
CA GLU A 103 10.23 -3.64 -11.11
C GLU A 103 9.94 -4.50 -12.35
N HIS A 104 8.66 -4.67 -12.69
CA HIS A 104 8.25 -5.38 -13.89
C HIS A 104 8.03 -4.39 -15.04
N PRO A 105 8.71 -4.57 -16.20
CA PRO A 105 8.48 -3.71 -17.35
C PRO A 105 7.09 -3.99 -17.95
N ALA A 106 6.16 -3.05 -17.76
CA ALA A 106 4.88 -3.11 -18.43
C ALA A 106 5.05 -2.80 -19.91
N THR A 107 4.55 -3.66 -20.77
CA THR A 107 4.58 -3.41 -22.20
C THR A 107 3.34 -2.63 -22.63
N THR A 108 3.53 -1.66 -23.52
CA THR A 108 2.42 -0.87 -24.09
C THR A 108 1.42 -1.71 -24.88
N ARG A 109 1.81 -2.93 -25.25
CA ARG A 109 0.99 -3.89 -26.00
C ARG A 109 0.08 -4.75 -25.10
N SER A 110 0.30 -4.77 -23.80
CA SER A 110 -0.51 -5.56 -22.88
C SER A 110 -1.91 -4.98 -22.73
N THR A 111 -2.91 -5.85 -22.67
CA THR A 111 -4.28 -5.44 -22.39
C THR A 111 -4.48 -5.09 -20.92
N ARG A 112 -5.57 -4.38 -20.60
CA ARG A 112 -5.94 -4.08 -19.21
C ARG A 112 -6.11 -5.36 -18.38
N ALA A 113 -6.72 -6.40 -18.96
CA ALA A 113 -6.92 -7.68 -18.29
C ALA A 113 -5.60 -8.40 -17.99
N GLU A 114 -4.67 -8.41 -18.94
CA GLU A 114 -3.34 -8.99 -18.75
C GLU A 114 -2.55 -8.26 -17.66
N LEU A 115 -2.55 -6.93 -17.67
CA LEU A 115 -1.91 -6.11 -16.65
C LEU A 115 -2.53 -6.36 -15.26
N GLY A 116 -3.85 -6.45 -15.16
CA GLY A 116 -4.54 -6.76 -13.92
C GLY A 116 -4.19 -8.13 -13.37
N SER A 117 -4.08 -9.15 -14.21
CA SER A 117 -3.64 -10.49 -13.81
C SER A 117 -2.19 -10.49 -13.30
N LEU A 118 -1.29 -9.79 -13.97
CA LEU A 118 0.10 -9.64 -13.52
C LEU A 118 0.20 -8.94 -12.16
N VAL A 119 -0.55 -7.87 -11.96
CA VAL A 119 -0.60 -7.18 -10.65
C VAL A 119 -1.07 -8.13 -9.56
N ALA A 120 -2.13 -8.89 -9.79
CA ALA A 120 -2.65 -9.87 -8.83
C ALA A 120 -1.60 -10.94 -8.49
N ASP A 121 -0.88 -11.44 -9.47
CA ASP A 121 0.19 -12.42 -9.27
C ASP A 121 1.32 -11.84 -8.42
N PHE A 122 1.75 -10.60 -8.66
CA PHE A 122 2.78 -9.94 -7.86
C PHE A 122 2.32 -9.65 -6.44
N VAL A 123 1.09 -9.19 -6.25
CA VAL A 123 0.50 -8.99 -4.91
C VAL A 123 0.55 -10.28 -4.11
N HIS A 124 0.19 -11.38 -4.71
CA HIS A 124 0.24 -12.70 -4.06
C HIS A 124 1.68 -13.16 -3.81
N SER A 125 2.54 -13.13 -4.82
CA SER A 125 3.92 -13.63 -4.75
C SER A 125 4.78 -12.84 -3.78
N CYS A 126 4.59 -11.54 -3.67
CA CYS A 126 5.34 -10.66 -2.76
C CYS A 126 4.65 -10.48 -1.39
N ALA A 127 3.56 -11.17 -1.14
CA ALA A 127 2.77 -11.09 0.09
C ALA A 127 2.37 -9.65 0.45
N THR A 128 1.94 -8.87 -0.54
CA THR A 128 1.49 -7.49 -0.35
C THR A 128 0.14 -7.47 0.37
N GLY A 129 0.08 -6.78 1.51
CA GLY A 129 -1.13 -6.63 2.31
C GLY A 129 -1.78 -5.25 2.22
N MET A 130 -1.07 -4.26 1.71
CA MET A 130 -1.55 -2.88 1.61
C MET A 130 -1.08 -2.22 0.33
N ILE A 131 -1.99 -1.53 -0.35
CA ILE A 131 -1.69 -0.63 -1.47
C ILE A 131 -2.16 0.76 -1.09
N VAL A 132 -1.24 1.70 -1.11
CA VAL A 132 -1.52 3.13 -0.86
C VAL A 132 -1.47 3.88 -2.18
N MET A 133 -2.56 4.58 -2.48
CA MET A 133 -2.69 5.42 -3.66
C MET A 133 -2.87 6.87 -3.20
N ALA A 134 -1.96 7.71 -3.57
CA ALA A 134 -1.97 9.11 -3.12
C ALA A 134 -1.50 10.11 -4.19
#